data_18b3aa813fdf56677c98186a51ba35be
#
_entry.id   18b3aa813fdf56677c98186a51ba35be
#
_cell.length_a   1.000
_cell.length_b   1.000
_cell.length_c   1.000
_cell.angle_alpha   90.00
_cell.angle_beta   90.00
_cell.angle_gamma   90.00
#
_symmetry.space_group_name_H-M   'P 1'
#
loop_
_entity.id
_entity.type
_entity.pdbx_description
1 polymer ?
#
loop_
_entity_poly.entity_id
_entity_poly.type
_entity_poly.pdbx_seq_one_letter_code
_entity_poly.pdbx_strand_id
1 'polypeptide(L)'
;MKLYAAAMFPGFFLAFLYLVYIVGWAMINPKIAPPLPENQTKVPVPAWMRTFQETYAHNLVGGLFSALFSPSRAMALEADGGRLTYWKLFKNFCAVLVPFALTALTLWLVWWYVVIHPQPSADGEVPAGLEQLGSPTAIAGPATPAGSGPATGFYISFDLIVAFAAVMLARYYRNMNAERLEVVKLLISSVMPLGVLTVVVLAVILFGITTATESAAVGAAGAFLLAFHARTLDWKRTKEAVFLTAKTTAIVCWLFVGSALFSAVFAILGGQALLERWVLSFELSPVQFMILSQAIIFILGWPLEWTEIIIIFVPIFLPMLKHFNIDPVLWGTLVFVNLQAAFLLPPVAMSAFYLKGVSPPHVTLNQIFAGMMPYMLIVIVCMIIMYLWPGITLWLPNYLYGG
;
A
#
# COMPACT_ATOMS: atom_id res chain seq x y z
N MET A 1 -11.95 -10.79 -2.78
CA MET A 1 -11.96 -9.82 -1.67
C MET A 1 -11.08 -10.26 -0.49
N LYS A 2 -11.24 -11.49 0.05
CA LYS A 2 -10.41 -11.99 1.18
C LYS A 2 -8.90 -11.81 0.95
N LEU A 3 -8.40 -12.06 -0.25
CA LEU A 3 -6.98 -11.96 -0.57
C LEU A 3 -6.46 -10.50 -0.56
N TYR A 4 -7.27 -9.53 -1.02
CA TYR A 4 -6.89 -8.10 -0.93
C TYR A 4 -6.80 -7.63 0.52
N ALA A 5 -7.75 -8.03 1.35
CA ALA A 5 -7.71 -7.75 2.78
C ALA A 5 -6.50 -8.40 3.46
N ALA A 6 -6.19 -9.65 3.09
CA ALA A 6 -5.02 -10.37 3.61
C ALA A 6 -3.69 -9.71 3.26
N ALA A 7 -3.57 -9.12 2.07
CA ALA A 7 -2.34 -8.47 1.60
C ALA A 7 -2.10 -7.08 2.21
N MET A 8 -3.11 -6.45 2.80
CA MET A 8 -3.03 -5.07 3.27
C MET A 8 -2.00 -4.89 4.40
N PHE A 9 -2.13 -5.65 5.49
CA PHE A 9 -1.18 -5.54 6.60
C PHE A 9 0.24 -6.01 6.25
N PRO A 10 0.43 -7.14 5.56
CA PRO A 10 1.75 -7.53 5.09
C PRO A 10 2.42 -6.49 4.20
N GLY A 11 1.66 -5.81 3.33
CA GLY A 11 2.18 -4.72 2.50
C GLY A 11 2.71 -3.54 3.33
N PHE A 12 1.94 -3.07 4.31
CA PHE A 12 2.40 -2.02 5.24
C PHE A 12 3.57 -2.49 6.10
N PHE A 13 3.54 -3.74 6.54
CA PHE A 13 4.62 -4.32 7.35
C PHE A 13 5.92 -4.40 6.55
N LEU A 14 5.88 -4.82 5.29
CA LEU A 14 7.04 -4.81 4.40
C LEU A 14 7.60 -3.40 4.20
N ALA A 15 6.72 -2.42 3.95
CA ALA A 15 7.13 -1.01 3.83
C ALA A 15 7.77 -0.49 5.12
N PHE A 16 7.25 -0.87 6.28
CA PHE A 16 7.84 -0.55 7.58
C PHE A 16 9.23 -1.17 7.75
N LEU A 17 9.41 -2.44 7.38
CA LEU A 17 10.73 -3.09 7.42
C LEU A 17 11.75 -2.39 6.53
N TYR A 18 11.35 -1.94 5.33
CA TYR A 18 12.21 -1.15 4.45
C TYR A 18 12.62 0.17 5.11
N LEU A 19 11.67 0.84 5.74
CA LEU A 19 11.95 2.10 6.43
C LEU A 19 12.90 1.90 7.62
N VAL A 20 12.69 0.86 8.43
CA VAL A 20 13.59 0.50 9.53
C VAL A 20 15.00 0.20 9.02
N TYR A 21 15.12 -0.53 7.91
CA TYR A 21 16.42 -0.80 7.29
C TYR A 21 17.12 0.49 6.85
N ILE A 22 16.42 1.37 6.11
CA ILE A 22 16.99 2.61 5.58
C ILE A 22 17.46 3.51 6.74
N VAL A 23 16.59 3.74 7.73
CA VAL A 23 16.90 4.59 8.88
C VAL A 23 18.00 3.98 9.74
N GLY A 24 17.89 2.68 10.04
CA GLY A 24 18.88 1.97 10.83
C GLY A 24 20.27 1.97 10.18
N TRP A 25 20.32 1.73 8.87
CA TRP A 25 21.59 1.75 8.12
C TRP A 25 22.20 3.15 8.03
N ALA A 26 21.37 4.17 7.81
CA ALA A 26 21.80 5.57 7.81
C ALA A 26 22.35 6.02 9.19
N MET A 27 21.78 5.49 10.27
CA MET A 27 22.28 5.76 11.64
C MET A 27 23.60 5.06 11.93
N ILE A 28 23.77 3.81 11.47
CA ILE A 28 25.00 3.02 11.69
C ILE A 28 26.15 3.54 10.82
N ASN A 29 25.87 3.92 9.59
CA ASN A 29 26.86 4.38 8.63
C ASN A 29 26.44 5.69 7.92
N PRO A 30 26.61 6.86 8.56
CA PRO A 30 26.23 8.14 8.00
C PRO A 30 26.89 8.49 6.67
N LYS A 31 28.00 7.82 6.33
CA LYS A 31 28.69 8.02 5.04
C LYS A 31 27.91 7.53 3.83
N ILE A 32 26.98 6.59 4.02
CA ILE A 32 26.15 6.04 2.94
C ILE A 32 24.99 6.99 2.59
N ALA A 33 24.53 7.76 3.57
CA ALA A 33 23.53 8.80 3.37
C ALA A 33 24.14 10.17 3.73
N PRO A 34 25.07 10.68 2.92
CA PRO A 34 25.68 11.98 3.22
C PRO A 34 24.60 13.05 3.20
N PRO A 35 24.69 14.05 4.11
CA PRO A 35 23.74 15.15 4.09
C PRO A 35 23.79 15.84 2.73
N LEU A 36 22.61 16.09 2.18
CA LEU A 36 22.51 16.81 0.90
C LEU A 36 23.14 18.21 1.04
N PRO A 37 23.77 18.73 -0.01
CA PRO A 37 24.27 20.10 -0.01
C PRO A 37 23.18 21.09 0.37
N GLU A 38 23.51 22.14 1.11
CA GLU A 38 22.53 23.11 1.62
C GLU A 38 21.65 23.75 0.52
N ASN A 39 22.19 23.90 -0.69
CA ASN A 39 21.45 24.41 -1.85
C ASN A 39 20.36 23.44 -2.38
N GLN A 40 20.47 22.14 -2.08
CA GLN A 40 19.48 21.12 -2.46
C GLN A 40 18.52 20.76 -1.31
N THR A 41 18.89 21.07 -0.06
CA THR A 41 18.04 20.84 1.10
C THR A 41 17.05 21.98 1.34
N LYS A 42 17.36 23.18 0.85
CA LYS A 42 16.47 24.35 1.01
C LYS A 42 15.38 24.33 -0.04
N VAL A 43 14.16 24.07 0.39
CA VAL A 43 12.97 24.24 -0.47
C VAL A 43 12.84 25.72 -0.80
N PRO A 44 12.58 26.12 -2.07
CA PRO A 44 12.38 27.50 -2.43
C PRO A 44 11.13 28.04 -1.73
N VAL A 45 11.36 28.82 -0.67
CA VAL A 45 10.30 29.47 0.09
C VAL A 45 9.99 30.81 -0.57
N PRO A 46 8.71 31.13 -0.88
CA PRO A 46 8.30 32.42 -1.41
C PRO A 46 8.73 33.57 -0.47
N ALA A 47 9.22 34.67 -1.05
CA ALA A 47 9.73 35.81 -0.28
C ALA A 47 8.71 36.34 0.75
N TRP A 48 7.44 36.46 0.37
CA TRP A 48 6.37 36.92 1.25
C TRP A 48 6.22 36.06 2.52
N MET A 49 6.50 34.75 2.44
CA MET A 49 6.34 33.84 3.56
C MET A 49 7.50 33.97 4.56
N ARG A 50 8.70 34.26 4.07
CA ARG A 50 9.85 34.60 4.92
C ARG A 50 9.59 35.90 5.65
N THR A 51 9.19 36.94 4.95
CA THR A 51 8.84 38.23 5.53
C THR A 51 7.70 38.11 6.55
N PHE A 52 6.70 37.30 6.25
CA PHE A 52 5.58 37.01 7.17
C PHE A 52 6.07 36.31 8.44
N GLN A 53 6.97 35.34 8.32
CA GLN A 53 7.53 34.64 9.49
C GLN A 53 8.43 35.53 10.34
N GLU A 54 9.22 36.38 9.73
CA GLU A 54 10.15 37.27 10.43
C GLU A 54 9.43 38.44 11.10
N THR A 55 8.42 39.01 10.44
CA THR A 55 7.80 40.28 10.88
C THR A 55 6.51 40.06 11.67
N TYR A 56 5.72 39.03 11.34
CA TYR A 56 4.37 38.83 11.91
C TYR A 56 4.33 37.81 13.03
N ALA A 57 4.87 36.61 12.80
CA ALA A 57 4.87 35.55 13.81
C ALA A 57 5.93 34.48 13.52
N HIS A 58 6.78 34.17 14.48
CA HIS A 58 7.80 33.14 14.38
C HIS A 58 7.22 31.76 14.16
N ASN A 59 6.05 31.45 14.72
CA ASN A 59 5.29 30.23 14.46
C ASN A 59 4.22 30.50 13.40
N LEU A 60 4.36 29.85 12.25
CA LEU A 60 3.48 30.04 11.09
C LEU A 60 2.03 29.64 11.37
N VAL A 61 1.78 28.63 12.21
CA VAL A 61 0.42 28.16 12.54
C VAL A 61 -0.36 29.25 13.26
N GLY A 62 0.21 29.74 14.36
CA GLY A 62 -0.39 30.83 15.14
C GLY A 62 -0.48 32.14 14.34
N GLY A 63 0.55 32.42 13.53
CA GLY A 63 0.59 33.58 12.65
C GLY A 63 -0.50 33.57 11.58
N LEU A 64 -0.67 32.48 10.87
CA LEU A 64 -1.72 32.33 9.85
C LEU A 64 -3.12 32.35 10.47
N PHE A 65 -3.29 31.69 11.63
CA PHE A 65 -4.55 31.74 12.37
C PHE A 65 -4.92 33.17 12.77
N SER A 66 -4.00 33.90 13.41
CA SER A 66 -4.24 35.29 13.82
C SER A 66 -4.44 36.23 12.63
N ALA A 67 -3.73 35.98 11.51
CA ALA A 67 -3.87 36.75 10.29
C ALA A 67 -5.23 36.59 9.60
N LEU A 68 -5.89 35.43 9.73
CA LEU A 68 -7.24 35.22 9.22
C LEU A 68 -8.28 36.03 9.97
N PHE A 69 -8.11 36.21 11.30
CA PHE A 69 -9.02 37.01 12.13
C PHE A 69 -8.71 38.51 12.13
N SER A 70 -7.45 38.89 11.79
CA SER A 70 -7.02 40.28 11.71
C SER A 70 -6.25 40.54 10.41
N PRO A 71 -6.92 40.46 9.25
CA PRO A 71 -6.24 40.48 7.94
C PRO A 71 -5.58 41.82 7.60
N SER A 72 -6.04 42.93 8.20
CA SER A 72 -5.51 44.28 7.92
C SER A 72 -4.02 44.39 8.23
N ARG A 73 -3.54 43.81 9.33
CA ARG A 73 -2.12 43.82 9.70
C ARG A 73 -1.27 42.92 8.80
N ALA A 74 -1.80 41.76 8.40
CA ALA A 74 -1.07 40.86 7.55
C ALA A 74 -1.01 41.34 6.08
N MET A 75 -2.06 42.02 5.62
CA MET A 75 -2.13 42.60 4.26
C MET A 75 -1.30 43.89 4.11
N ALA A 76 -0.96 44.55 5.24
CA ALA A 76 -0.10 45.70 5.24
C ALA A 76 1.39 45.36 5.03
N LEU A 77 1.77 44.08 5.07
CA LEU A 77 3.12 43.63 4.77
C LEU A 77 3.37 43.71 3.26
N GLU A 78 4.15 44.65 2.83
CA GLU A 78 4.70 44.71 1.49
C GLU A 78 5.88 43.73 1.40
N ALA A 79 5.71 42.68 0.67
CA ALA A 79 6.78 41.74 0.33
C ALA A 79 7.11 41.82 -1.15
N ASP A 80 8.38 41.66 -1.52
CA ASP A 80 8.84 41.50 -2.89
C ASP A 80 8.11 40.35 -3.58
N GLY A 81 7.07 40.65 -4.33
CA GLY A 81 6.22 39.62 -4.99
C GLY A 81 4.72 39.90 -4.92
N GLY A 82 4.31 41.08 -4.46
CA GLY A 82 2.93 41.57 -4.51
C GLY A 82 2.19 41.46 -3.17
N ARG A 83 1.08 42.19 -3.07
CA ARG A 83 0.23 42.27 -1.88
C ARG A 83 -0.28 40.87 -1.47
N LEU A 84 -0.21 40.59 -0.18
CA LEU A 84 -0.83 39.42 0.42
C LEU A 84 -2.35 39.50 0.24
N THR A 85 -2.91 38.52 -0.45
CA THR A 85 -4.36 38.40 -0.64
C THR A 85 -4.94 37.48 0.43
N TYR A 86 -6.13 37.79 0.95
CA TYR A 86 -6.84 36.94 1.91
C TYR A 86 -6.92 35.48 1.45
N TRP A 87 -7.16 35.25 0.15
CA TRP A 87 -7.21 33.91 -0.44
C TRP A 87 -5.88 33.15 -0.33
N LYS A 88 -4.75 33.83 -0.46
CA LYS A 88 -3.43 33.21 -0.26
C LYS A 88 -3.24 32.79 1.19
N LEU A 89 -3.62 33.64 2.18
CA LEU A 89 -3.58 33.30 3.61
C LEU A 89 -4.46 32.10 3.91
N PHE A 90 -5.70 32.09 3.43
CA PHE A 90 -6.64 30.99 3.63
C PHE A 90 -6.14 29.69 3.04
N LYS A 91 -5.64 29.68 1.79
CA LYS A 91 -5.09 28.50 1.13
C LYS A 91 -3.89 27.91 1.91
N ASN A 92 -3.01 28.74 2.44
CA ASN A 92 -1.86 28.27 3.21
C ASN A 92 -2.29 27.77 4.60
N PHE A 93 -3.28 28.38 5.22
CA PHE A 93 -3.86 27.89 6.46
C PHE A 93 -4.52 26.51 6.27
N CYS A 94 -5.30 26.33 5.22
CA CYS A 94 -5.84 25.01 4.86
C CYS A 94 -4.74 23.97 4.66
N ALA A 95 -3.64 24.33 4.00
CA ALA A 95 -2.49 23.43 3.82
C ALA A 95 -1.84 23.05 5.17
N VAL A 96 -1.75 23.98 6.12
CA VAL A 96 -1.27 23.69 7.48
C VAL A 96 -2.18 22.69 8.20
N LEU A 97 -3.48 22.75 7.99
CA LEU A 97 -4.45 21.86 8.65
C LEU A 97 -4.49 20.44 8.08
N VAL A 98 -3.95 20.21 6.88
CA VAL A 98 -4.03 18.89 6.23
C VAL A 98 -3.44 17.75 7.08
N PRO A 99 -2.22 17.84 7.68
CA PRO A 99 -1.71 16.77 8.53
C PRO A 99 -2.63 16.46 9.71
N PHE A 100 -3.20 17.49 10.33
CA PHE A 100 -4.17 17.32 11.41
C PHE A 100 -5.45 16.65 10.92
N ALA A 101 -6.02 17.14 9.82
CA ALA A 101 -7.25 16.61 9.24
C ALA A 101 -7.09 15.14 8.83
N LEU A 102 -5.95 14.77 8.22
CA LEU A 102 -5.66 13.39 7.86
C LEU A 102 -5.54 12.49 9.10
N THR A 103 -4.81 12.92 10.12
CA THR A 103 -4.66 12.15 11.35
C THR A 103 -6.00 12.01 12.07
N ALA A 104 -6.77 13.08 12.18
CA ALA A 104 -8.09 13.06 12.78
C ALA A 104 -9.07 12.17 12.00
N LEU A 105 -9.04 12.23 10.67
CA LEU A 105 -9.87 11.40 9.80
C LEU A 105 -9.51 9.91 9.95
N THR A 106 -8.23 9.56 9.96
CA THR A 106 -7.80 8.16 10.14
C THR A 106 -8.21 7.62 11.50
N LEU A 107 -7.99 8.37 12.58
CA LEU A 107 -8.42 7.98 13.92
C LEU A 107 -9.95 7.85 14.01
N TRP A 108 -10.69 8.80 13.42
CA TRP A 108 -12.14 8.75 13.36
C TRP A 108 -12.66 7.55 12.56
N LEU A 109 -12.04 7.23 11.41
CA LEU A 109 -12.41 6.06 10.60
C LEU A 109 -12.18 4.76 11.36
N VAL A 110 -11.05 4.63 12.08
CA VAL A 110 -10.77 3.46 12.91
C VAL A 110 -11.80 3.34 14.02
N TRP A 111 -12.11 4.45 14.72
CA TRP A 111 -13.13 4.48 15.76
C TRP A 111 -14.51 4.12 15.23
N TRP A 112 -14.92 4.77 14.14
CA TRP A 112 -16.22 4.53 13.49
C TRP A 112 -16.36 3.06 13.08
N TYR A 113 -15.33 2.50 12.49
CA TYR A 113 -15.35 1.12 12.00
C TYR A 113 -15.40 0.10 13.14
N VAL A 114 -14.65 0.29 14.22
CA VAL A 114 -14.56 -0.70 15.32
C VAL A 114 -15.67 -0.53 16.33
N VAL A 115 -16.11 0.71 16.60
CA VAL A 115 -17.03 0.99 17.71
C VAL A 115 -18.48 1.27 17.24
N ILE A 116 -18.62 2.01 16.15
CA ILE A 116 -19.93 2.49 15.69
C ILE A 116 -20.54 1.57 14.64
N HIS A 117 -19.70 0.97 13.76
CA HIS A 117 -20.21 0.09 12.72
C HIS A 117 -20.78 -1.18 13.37
N PRO A 118 -22.13 -1.39 13.36
CA PRO A 118 -22.71 -2.58 13.95
C PRO A 118 -22.21 -3.80 13.18
N GLN A 119 -21.57 -4.73 13.88
CA GLN A 119 -21.34 -6.06 13.34
C GLN A 119 -22.70 -6.67 13.00
N PRO A 120 -22.91 -7.25 11.80
CA PRO A 120 -24.11 -8.03 11.57
C PRO A 120 -24.10 -9.14 12.62
N SER A 121 -25.08 -9.06 13.53
CA SER A 121 -25.36 -10.14 14.46
C SER A 121 -25.55 -11.41 13.64
N ALA A 122 -24.89 -12.50 14.03
CA ALA A 122 -25.00 -13.80 13.40
C ALA A 122 -26.43 -14.42 13.47
N ASP A 123 -27.39 -13.67 13.94
CA ASP A 123 -28.81 -14.04 14.07
C ASP A 123 -29.69 -13.59 12.88
N GLY A 124 -29.09 -13.20 11.76
CA GLY A 124 -29.83 -13.03 10.52
C GLY A 124 -30.19 -14.42 9.99
N GLU A 125 -31.45 -14.83 10.18
CA GLU A 125 -32.07 -15.99 9.54
C GLU A 125 -31.63 -16.05 8.06
N VAL A 126 -30.83 -17.08 7.74
CA VAL A 126 -30.54 -17.45 6.37
C VAL A 126 -31.87 -17.78 5.72
N PRO A 127 -32.33 -17.09 4.65
CA PRO A 127 -33.53 -17.51 3.96
C PRO A 127 -33.32 -18.96 3.52
N ALA A 128 -34.16 -19.88 4.04
CA ALA A 128 -34.18 -21.27 3.66
C ALA A 128 -34.44 -21.37 2.14
N GLY A 129 -33.39 -21.56 1.36
CA GLY A 129 -33.56 -21.64 -0.09
C GLY A 129 -32.35 -21.91 -0.94
N LEU A 130 -31.12 -21.94 -0.39
CA LEU A 130 -29.95 -22.32 -1.16
C LEU A 130 -29.03 -23.20 -0.30
N GLU A 131 -29.40 -24.46 -0.16
CA GLU A 131 -28.51 -25.53 0.26
C GLU A 131 -27.44 -25.72 -0.84
N GLN A 132 -26.29 -25.12 -0.66
CA GLN A 132 -25.13 -25.38 -1.50
C GLN A 132 -24.58 -26.76 -1.13
N LEU A 133 -24.88 -27.76 -1.97
CA LEU A 133 -24.27 -29.09 -1.89
C LEU A 133 -22.74 -28.93 -1.86
N GLY A 134 -22.10 -29.24 -0.73
CA GLY A 134 -20.65 -29.36 -0.63
C GLY A 134 -19.93 -28.58 0.46
N SER A 135 -20.61 -28.03 1.46
CA SER A 135 -19.94 -27.47 2.64
C SER A 135 -19.51 -28.61 3.59
N PRO A 136 -18.20 -28.81 3.87
CA PRO A 136 -17.79 -29.70 4.94
C PRO A 136 -18.25 -29.08 6.26
N THR A 137 -18.87 -29.91 7.09
CA THR A 137 -19.33 -29.63 8.45
C THR A 137 -18.28 -28.83 9.23
N ALA A 138 -18.57 -27.56 9.50
CA ALA A 138 -17.74 -26.76 10.38
C ALA A 138 -17.77 -27.39 11.77
N ILE A 139 -16.61 -27.86 12.24
CA ILE A 139 -16.40 -28.21 13.64
C ILE A 139 -16.60 -26.91 14.42
N ALA A 140 -17.69 -26.84 15.17
CA ALA A 140 -18.01 -25.73 16.04
C ALA A 140 -16.87 -25.53 17.05
N GLY A 141 -16.03 -24.52 16.83
CA GLY A 141 -15.19 -23.97 17.87
C GLY A 141 -16.06 -23.35 19.00
N PRO A 142 -15.56 -23.21 20.20
CA PRO A 142 -16.34 -22.71 21.32
C PRO A 142 -16.95 -21.34 20.96
N ALA A 143 -18.27 -21.28 21.03
CA ALA A 143 -19.05 -20.07 20.77
C ALA A 143 -18.58 -18.95 21.71
N THR A 144 -17.97 -17.91 21.14
CA THR A 144 -17.71 -16.65 21.85
C THR A 144 -19.06 -16.01 22.10
N PRO A 145 -19.38 -15.56 23.34
CA PRO A 145 -20.68 -15.01 23.64
C PRO A 145 -20.96 -13.77 22.79
N ALA A 146 -22.05 -13.83 22.03
CA ALA A 146 -22.60 -12.72 21.28
C ALA A 146 -22.91 -11.56 22.26
N GLY A 147 -22.33 -10.37 22.01
CA GLY A 147 -22.69 -9.14 22.73
C GLY A 147 -21.58 -8.41 23.48
N SER A 148 -20.33 -8.82 23.39
CA SER A 148 -19.23 -8.01 23.92
C SER A 148 -18.82 -6.95 22.90
N GLY A 149 -19.07 -5.68 23.21
CA GLY A 149 -18.44 -4.55 22.52
C GLY A 149 -16.93 -4.73 22.44
N PRO A 150 -16.20 -3.87 21.68
CA PRO A 150 -14.78 -4.04 21.46
C PRO A 150 -14.05 -4.28 22.77
N ALA A 151 -13.13 -5.24 22.78
CA ALA A 151 -12.42 -5.65 24.01
C ALA A 151 -11.79 -4.42 24.70
N THR A 152 -11.79 -4.37 26.03
CA THR A 152 -11.20 -3.27 26.81
C THR A 152 -9.77 -2.93 26.35
N GLY A 153 -9.02 -3.92 25.88
CA GLY A 153 -7.70 -3.72 25.28
C GLY A 153 -7.69 -2.83 24.04
N PHE A 154 -8.78 -2.81 23.27
CA PHE A 154 -8.88 -1.90 22.11
C PHE A 154 -8.93 -0.44 22.56
N TYR A 155 -9.76 -0.11 23.54
CA TYR A 155 -9.89 1.27 24.04
C TYR A 155 -8.55 1.78 24.59
N ILE A 156 -7.86 0.97 25.38
CA ILE A 156 -6.54 1.34 25.94
C ILE A 156 -5.52 1.55 24.82
N SER A 157 -5.48 0.66 23.85
CA SER A 157 -4.56 0.78 22.71
C SER A 157 -4.89 1.98 21.84
N PHE A 158 -6.16 2.24 21.60
CA PHE A 158 -6.63 3.38 20.81
C PHE A 158 -6.30 4.71 21.51
N ASP A 159 -6.55 4.81 22.81
CA ASP A 159 -6.24 6.01 23.60
C ASP A 159 -4.74 6.29 23.62
N LEU A 160 -3.90 5.26 23.74
CA LEU A 160 -2.44 5.39 23.63
C LEU A 160 -2.01 5.88 22.24
N ILE A 161 -2.61 5.38 21.18
CA ILE A 161 -2.33 5.82 19.80
C ILE A 161 -2.77 7.28 19.62
N VAL A 162 -3.95 7.65 20.12
CA VAL A 162 -4.45 9.03 20.06
C VAL A 162 -3.53 9.97 20.85
N ALA A 163 -3.13 9.59 22.06
CA ALA A 163 -2.20 10.37 22.87
C ALA A 163 -0.85 10.55 22.17
N PHE A 164 -0.29 9.47 21.61
CA PHE A 164 0.95 9.52 20.85
C PHE A 164 0.83 10.42 19.61
N ALA A 165 -0.24 10.27 18.84
CA ALA A 165 -0.50 11.11 17.66
C ALA A 165 -0.67 12.58 18.04
N ALA A 166 -1.36 12.88 19.14
CA ALA A 166 -1.53 14.24 19.65
C ALA A 166 -0.19 14.88 20.06
N VAL A 167 0.68 14.13 20.76
CA VAL A 167 2.02 14.59 21.13
C VAL A 167 2.89 14.85 19.90
N MET A 168 2.86 13.94 18.93
CA MET A 168 3.60 14.08 17.67
C MET A 168 3.12 15.27 16.85
N LEU A 169 1.81 15.48 16.73
CA LEU A 169 1.21 16.64 16.06
C LEU A 169 1.54 17.95 16.80
N ALA A 170 1.42 17.97 18.12
CA ALA A 170 1.77 19.15 18.91
C ALA A 170 3.23 19.53 18.71
N ARG A 171 4.16 18.53 18.75
CA ARG A 171 5.59 18.74 18.47
C ARG A 171 5.83 19.21 17.03
N TYR A 172 5.10 18.66 16.06
CA TYR A 172 5.19 19.04 14.66
C TYR A 172 4.76 20.50 14.47
N TYR A 173 3.60 20.89 15.00
CA TYR A 173 3.06 22.24 14.87
C TYR A 173 3.83 23.28 15.68
N ARG A 174 4.39 22.91 16.83
CA ARG A 174 5.26 23.79 17.59
C ARG A 174 6.47 24.27 16.81
N ASN A 175 6.98 23.42 15.91
CA ASN A 175 8.17 23.69 15.11
C ASN A 175 7.84 23.98 13.63
N MET A 176 6.64 24.49 13.33
CA MET A 176 6.21 24.77 11.96
C MET A 176 6.85 26.04 11.43
N ASN A 177 7.74 25.88 10.44
CA ASN A 177 8.43 26.95 9.73
C ASN A 177 7.93 27.06 8.28
N ALA A 178 8.30 28.16 7.60
CA ALA A 178 7.97 28.40 6.20
C ALA A 178 8.44 27.26 5.28
N GLU A 179 9.63 26.71 5.49
CA GLU A 179 10.17 25.58 4.73
C GLU A 179 9.33 24.31 4.90
N ARG A 180 8.94 24.00 6.14
CA ARG A 180 8.08 22.83 6.42
C ARG A 180 6.71 22.96 5.79
N LEU A 181 6.13 24.16 5.76
CA LEU A 181 4.85 24.39 5.10
C LEU A 181 4.97 24.19 3.59
N GLU A 182 6.05 24.65 2.95
CA GLU A 182 6.25 24.41 1.51
C GLU A 182 6.46 22.92 1.21
N VAL A 183 7.17 22.17 2.04
CA VAL A 183 7.28 20.71 1.94
C VAL A 183 5.90 20.06 2.02
N VAL A 184 5.06 20.44 2.98
CA VAL A 184 3.68 19.93 3.09
C VAL A 184 2.87 20.24 1.85
N LYS A 185 2.96 21.44 1.32
CA LYS A 185 2.26 21.83 0.09
C LYS A 185 2.70 21.01 -1.13
N LEU A 186 4.01 20.76 -1.25
CA LEU A 186 4.55 19.89 -2.29
C LEU A 186 4.05 18.44 -2.15
N LEU A 187 4.04 17.91 -0.92
CA LEU A 187 3.50 16.59 -0.65
C LEU A 187 2.00 16.50 -0.97
N ILE A 188 1.22 17.49 -0.54
CA ILE A 188 -0.22 17.56 -0.84
C ILE A 188 -0.46 17.61 -2.35
N SER A 189 0.28 18.44 -3.08
CA SER A 189 0.07 18.58 -4.52
C SER A 189 0.50 17.36 -5.33
N SER A 190 1.53 16.65 -4.89
CA SER A 190 2.14 15.54 -5.64
C SER A 190 1.59 14.17 -5.22
N VAL A 191 1.46 13.92 -3.91
CA VAL A 191 1.13 12.59 -3.38
C VAL A 191 -0.37 12.41 -3.13
N MET A 192 -1.05 13.46 -2.62
CA MET A 192 -2.45 13.35 -2.21
C MET A 192 -3.40 12.94 -3.35
N PRO A 193 -3.31 13.49 -4.57
CA PRO A 193 -4.26 13.12 -5.62
C PRO A 193 -4.20 11.63 -5.94
N LEU A 194 -2.99 11.09 -6.05
CA LEU A 194 -2.79 9.66 -6.32
C LEU A 194 -3.13 8.80 -5.09
N GLY A 195 -2.75 9.25 -3.89
CA GLY A 195 -3.06 8.56 -2.64
C GLY A 195 -4.56 8.44 -2.39
N VAL A 196 -5.32 9.53 -2.58
CA VAL A 196 -6.78 9.53 -2.46
C VAL A 196 -7.41 8.58 -3.48
N LEU A 197 -6.96 8.62 -4.73
CA LEU A 197 -7.45 7.71 -5.76
C LEU A 197 -7.22 6.24 -5.37
N THR A 198 -6.02 5.93 -4.90
CA THR A 198 -5.66 4.56 -4.47
C THR A 198 -6.53 4.11 -3.30
N VAL A 199 -6.70 4.96 -2.28
CA VAL A 199 -7.56 4.66 -1.11
C VAL A 199 -9.01 4.45 -1.53
N VAL A 200 -9.56 5.29 -2.42
CA VAL A 200 -10.93 5.14 -2.92
C VAL A 200 -11.11 3.81 -3.63
N VAL A 201 -10.21 3.46 -4.55
CA VAL A 201 -10.27 2.18 -5.30
C VAL A 201 -10.20 0.99 -4.36
N LEU A 202 -9.27 1.00 -3.39
CA LEU A 202 -9.14 -0.08 -2.42
C LEU A 202 -10.35 -0.17 -1.49
N ALA A 203 -10.85 0.96 -1.01
CA ALA A 203 -12.03 1.01 -0.13
C ALA A 203 -13.26 0.41 -0.81
N VAL A 204 -13.52 0.76 -2.06
CA VAL A 204 -14.67 0.25 -2.83
C VAL A 204 -14.59 -1.28 -3.02
N ILE A 205 -13.37 -1.84 -3.16
CA ILE A 205 -13.14 -3.30 -3.20
C ILE A 205 -13.35 -3.93 -1.82
N LEU A 206 -12.72 -3.35 -0.78
CA LEU A 206 -12.73 -3.92 0.57
C LEU A 206 -14.13 -3.94 1.19
N PHE A 207 -14.90 -2.87 0.98
CA PHE A 207 -16.29 -2.80 1.46
C PHE A 207 -17.27 -3.59 0.58
N GLY A 208 -16.80 -4.25 -0.47
CA GLY A 208 -17.65 -5.08 -1.34
C GLY A 208 -18.66 -4.29 -2.16
N ILE A 209 -18.48 -2.96 -2.32
CA ILE A 209 -19.39 -2.10 -3.08
C ILE A 209 -19.32 -2.46 -4.57
N THR A 210 -18.13 -2.80 -5.07
CA THR A 210 -17.89 -3.16 -6.46
C THR A 210 -16.96 -4.38 -6.57
N THR A 211 -17.00 -5.02 -7.72
CA THR A 211 -16.01 -6.03 -8.11
C THR A 211 -14.65 -5.38 -8.39
N ALA A 212 -13.58 -6.18 -8.41
CA ALA A 212 -12.24 -5.67 -8.75
C ALA A 212 -12.18 -5.03 -10.14
N THR A 213 -12.96 -5.57 -11.10
CA THR A 213 -13.04 -5.04 -12.48
C THR A 213 -13.74 -3.68 -12.53
N GLU A 214 -14.85 -3.54 -11.81
CA GLU A 214 -15.56 -2.26 -11.71
C GLU A 214 -14.73 -1.20 -10.97
N SER A 215 -14.01 -1.61 -9.92
CA SER A 215 -13.08 -0.72 -9.20
C SER A 215 -11.95 -0.23 -10.10
N ALA A 216 -11.47 -1.06 -11.04
CA ALA A 216 -10.50 -0.63 -12.03
C ALA A 216 -11.07 0.46 -12.95
N ALA A 217 -12.36 0.38 -13.32
CA ALA A 217 -13.04 1.43 -14.08
C ALA A 217 -13.15 2.75 -13.27
N VAL A 218 -13.45 2.66 -11.95
CA VAL A 218 -13.43 3.82 -11.04
C VAL A 218 -12.03 4.43 -10.98
N GLY A 219 -10.99 3.59 -10.88
CA GLY A 219 -9.60 4.03 -10.92
C GLY A 219 -9.23 4.75 -12.22
N ALA A 220 -9.63 4.20 -13.37
CA ALA A 220 -9.41 4.80 -14.68
C ALA A 220 -10.13 6.16 -14.80
N ALA A 221 -11.41 6.23 -14.41
CA ALA A 221 -12.17 7.46 -14.40
C ALA A 221 -11.53 8.52 -13.50
N GLY A 222 -11.10 8.12 -12.29
CA GLY A 222 -10.37 9.01 -11.37
C GLY A 222 -9.05 9.52 -11.94
N ALA A 223 -8.28 8.66 -12.63
CA ALA A 223 -7.04 9.07 -13.29
C ALA A 223 -7.30 10.08 -14.41
N PHE A 224 -8.39 9.92 -15.22
CA PHE A 224 -8.79 10.90 -16.22
C PHE A 224 -9.20 12.22 -15.58
N LEU A 225 -9.95 12.21 -14.47
CA LEU A 225 -10.33 13.41 -13.73
C LEU A 225 -9.10 14.16 -13.18
N LEU A 226 -8.12 13.43 -12.65
CA LEU A 226 -6.86 14.02 -12.19
C LEU A 226 -6.06 14.63 -13.34
N ALA A 227 -5.97 13.95 -14.48
CA ALA A 227 -5.29 14.46 -15.67
C ALA A 227 -5.99 15.72 -16.24
N PHE A 228 -7.32 15.75 -16.21
CA PHE A 228 -8.11 16.93 -16.58
C PHE A 228 -7.86 18.11 -15.63
N HIS A 229 -7.91 17.85 -14.32
CA HIS A 229 -7.63 18.85 -13.30
C HIS A 229 -6.20 19.42 -13.42
N ALA A 230 -5.22 18.57 -13.68
CA ALA A 230 -3.83 18.94 -13.89
C ALA A 230 -3.58 19.60 -15.27
N ARG A 231 -4.61 19.73 -16.12
CA ARG A 231 -4.52 20.25 -17.50
C ARG A 231 -3.48 19.53 -18.36
N THR A 232 -3.26 18.25 -18.07
CA THR A 232 -2.32 17.40 -18.82
C THR A 232 -3.04 16.45 -19.78
N LEU A 233 -4.37 16.43 -19.76
CA LEU A 233 -5.17 15.61 -20.66
C LEU A 233 -5.10 16.17 -22.08
N ASP A 234 -4.50 15.39 -22.99
CA ASP A 234 -4.37 15.67 -24.41
C ASP A 234 -4.76 14.43 -25.21
N TRP A 235 -5.31 14.64 -26.41
CA TRP A 235 -5.72 13.54 -27.29
C TRP A 235 -4.57 12.57 -27.61
N LYS A 236 -3.37 13.10 -27.83
CA LYS A 236 -2.18 12.29 -28.08
C LYS A 236 -1.88 11.36 -26.90
N ARG A 237 -1.83 11.91 -25.68
CA ARG A 237 -1.56 11.13 -24.44
C ARG A 237 -2.66 10.12 -24.16
N THR A 238 -3.93 10.48 -24.39
CA THR A 238 -5.05 9.55 -24.25
C THR A 238 -4.93 8.40 -25.23
N LYS A 239 -4.61 8.67 -26.49
CA LYS A 239 -4.37 7.65 -27.52
C LYS A 239 -3.21 6.72 -27.13
N GLU A 240 -2.10 7.26 -26.67
CA GLU A 240 -0.94 6.50 -26.20
C GLU A 240 -1.32 5.58 -25.02
N ALA A 241 -2.08 6.11 -24.03
CA ALA A 241 -2.54 5.32 -22.89
C ALA A 241 -3.47 4.16 -23.33
N VAL A 242 -4.41 4.41 -24.25
CA VAL A 242 -5.31 3.40 -24.79
C VAL A 242 -4.54 2.32 -25.56
N PHE A 243 -3.59 2.70 -26.41
CA PHE A 243 -2.75 1.73 -27.13
C PHE A 243 -1.88 0.91 -26.20
N LEU A 244 -1.29 1.54 -25.17
CA LEU A 244 -0.50 0.83 -24.18
C LEU A 244 -1.36 -0.18 -23.42
N THR A 245 -2.56 0.23 -23.00
CA THR A 245 -3.52 -0.65 -22.33
C THR A 245 -3.92 -1.82 -23.22
N ALA A 246 -4.27 -1.56 -24.47
CA ALA A 246 -4.63 -2.59 -25.44
C ALA A 246 -3.49 -3.59 -25.67
N LYS A 247 -2.24 -3.10 -25.81
CA LYS A 247 -1.05 -3.94 -25.95
C LYS A 247 -0.83 -4.82 -24.74
N THR A 248 -0.88 -4.24 -23.53
CA THR A 248 -0.70 -4.99 -22.28
C THR A 248 -1.80 -6.03 -22.10
N THR A 249 -3.06 -5.66 -22.35
CA THR A 249 -4.20 -6.58 -22.28
C THR A 249 -4.04 -7.74 -23.27
N ALA A 250 -3.61 -7.46 -24.50
CA ALA A 250 -3.38 -8.51 -25.50
C ALA A 250 -2.29 -9.48 -25.05
N ILE A 251 -1.18 -9.01 -24.47
CA ILE A 251 -0.11 -9.85 -23.92
C ILE A 251 -0.68 -10.77 -22.84
N VAL A 252 -1.42 -10.20 -21.88
CA VAL A 252 -2.04 -10.96 -20.77
C VAL A 252 -3.03 -12.00 -21.30
N CYS A 253 -3.86 -11.66 -22.30
CA CYS A 253 -4.77 -12.61 -22.94
C CYS A 253 -4.02 -13.79 -23.59
N TRP A 254 -2.90 -13.53 -24.28
CA TRP A 254 -2.07 -14.60 -24.86
C TRP A 254 -1.44 -15.49 -23.79
N LEU A 255 -1.00 -14.91 -22.67
CA LEU A 255 -0.51 -15.68 -21.52
C LEU A 255 -1.61 -16.59 -20.94
N PHE A 256 -2.84 -16.09 -20.80
CA PHE A 256 -3.97 -16.91 -20.35
C PHE A 256 -4.28 -18.06 -21.32
N VAL A 257 -4.28 -17.81 -22.63
CA VAL A 257 -4.50 -18.87 -23.63
C VAL A 257 -3.38 -19.91 -23.54
N GLY A 258 -2.13 -19.49 -23.49
CA GLY A 258 -0.98 -20.39 -23.34
C GLY A 258 -1.04 -21.21 -22.05
N SER A 259 -1.35 -20.57 -20.93
CA SER A 259 -1.49 -21.23 -19.63
C SER A 259 -2.65 -22.23 -19.61
N ALA A 260 -3.80 -21.86 -20.19
CA ALA A 260 -4.97 -22.75 -20.26
C ALA A 260 -4.66 -24.00 -21.10
N LEU A 261 -4.00 -23.83 -22.25
CA LEU A 261 -3.56 -24.96 -23.08
C LEU A 261 -2.54 -25.83 -22.34
N PHE A 262 -1.54 -25.23 -21.71
CA PHE A 262 -0.56 -25.95 -20.91
C PHE A 262 -1.24 -26.75 -19.80
N SER A 263 -2.10 -26.11 -19.01
CA SER A 263 -2.82 -26.76 -17.90
C SER A 263 -3.71 -27.88 -18.37
N ALA A 264 -4.42 -27.71 -19.50
CA ALA A 264 -5.26 -28.75 -20.09
C ALA A 264 -4.44 -29.97 -20.53
N VAL A 265 -3.37 -29.76 -21.29
CA VAL A 265 -2.45 -30.82 -21.73
C VAL A 265 -1.80 -31.51 -20.53
N PHE A 266 -1.32 -30.74 -19.57
CA PHE A 266 -0.71 -31.25 -18.34
C PHE A 266 -1.69 -32.13 -17.54
N ALA A 267 -2.95 -31.72 -17.43
CA ALA A 267 -3.99 -32.51 -16.76
C ALA A 267 -4.33 -33.79 -17.52
N ILE A 268 -4.52 -33.72 -18.86
CA ILE A 268 -4.86 -34.89 -19.73
C ILE A 268 -3.74 -35.93 -19.68
N LEU A 269 -2.49 -35.51 -19.68
CA LEU A 269 -1.32 -36.38 -19.59
C LEU A 269 -1.05 -36.91 -18.16
N GLY A 270 -1.91 -36.58 -17.19
CA GLY A 270 -1.77 -37.03 -15.82
C GLY A 270 -0.61 -36.31 -15.07
N GLY A 271 -0.14 -35.19 -15.58
CA GLY A 271 0.98 -34.44 -15.01
C GLY A 271 0.69 -33.96 -13.58
N GLN A 272 -0.56 -33.56 -13.28
CA GLN A 272 -0.96 -33.21 -11.92
C GLN A 272 -0.79 -34.38 -10.96
N ALA A 273 -1.29 -35.58 -11.33
CA ALA A 273 -1.17 -36.76 -10.51
C ALA A 273 0.29 -37.22 -10.35
N LEU A 274 1.12 -37.04 -11.40
CA LEU A 274 2.55 -37.33 -11.35
C LEU A 274 3.27 -36.39 -10.37
N LEU A 275 3.02 -35.09 -10.49
CA LEU A 275 3.62 -34.08 -9.63
C LEU A 275 3.20 -34.26 -8.17
N GLU A 276 1.91 -34.58 -7.95
CA GLU A 276 1.36 -34.84 -6.63
C GLU A 276 2.04 -36.06 -5.99
N ARG A 277 2.11 -37.19 -6.71
CA ARG A 277 2.83 -38.39 -6.24
C ARG A 277 4.31 -38.11 -5.97
N TRP A 278 4.95 -37.34 -6.84
CA TRP A 278 6.35 -36.96 -6.69
C TRP A 278 6.56 -36.12 -5.43
N VAL A 279 5.74 -35.08 -5.22
CA VAL A 279 5.83 -34.23 -4.00
C VAL A 279 5.49 -35.03 -2.74
N LEU A 280 4.47 -35.90 -2.78
CA LEU A 280 4.09 -36.76 -1.65
C LEU A 280 5.15 -37.81 -1.36
N SER A 281 5.92 -38.28 -2.36
CA SER A 281 7.01 -39.24 -2.14
C SER A 281 8.16 -38.72 -1.28
N PHE A 282 8.26 -37.40 -1.11
CA PHE A 282 9.25 -36.80 -0.23
C PHE A 282 8.81 -36.74 1.23
N GLU A 283 7.59 -37.17 1.56
CA GLU A 283 7.01 -37.12 2.92
C GLU A 283 7.20 -35.73 3.57
N LEU A 284 7.03 -34.67 2.80
CA LEU A 284 7.27 -33.32 3.26
C LEU A 284 6.29 -32.92 4.36
N SER A 285 6.79 -32.27 5.38
CA SER A 285 5.94 -31.58 6.33
C SER A 285 5.29 -30.34 5.68
N PRO A 286 4.16 -29.83 6.20
CA PRO A 286 3.54 -28.60 5.69
C PRO A 286 4.51 -27.42 5.60
N VAL A 287 5.43 -27.30 6.57
CA VAL A 287 6.48 -26.27 6.59
C VAL A 287 7.45 -26.44 5.42
N GLN A 288 7.91 -27.67 5.19
CA GLN A 288 8.84 -27.96 4.08
C GLN A 288 8.20 -27.71 2.72
N PHE A 289 6.93 -28.07 2.55
CA PHE A 289 6.19 -27.76 1.34
C PHE A 289 6.02 -26.25 1.14
N MET A 290 5.73 -25.51 2.21
CA MET A 290 5.64 -24.06 2.16
C MET A 290 6.98 -23.44 1.70
N ILE A 291 8.09 -23.86 2.30
CA ILE A 291 9.42 -23.37 1.93
C ILE A 291 9.75 -23.75 0.49
N LEU A 292 9.47 -24.98 0.08
CA LEU A 292 9.75 -25.47 -1.27
C LEU A 292 8.96 -24.67 -2.31
N SER A 293 7.66 -24.49 -2.12
CA SER A 293 6.81 -23.73 -3.06
C SER A 293 7.23 -22.27 -3.17
N GLN A 294 7.55 -21.62 -2.05
CA GLN A 294 8.02 -20.25 -2.04
C GLN A 294 9.41 -20.11 -2.65
N ALA A 295 10.31 -21.06 -2.43
CA ALA A 295 11.65 -21.08 -3.04
C ALA A 295 11.57 -21.24 -4.56
N ILE A 296 10.70 -22.12 -5.06
CA ILE A 296 10.47 -22.29 -6.51
C ILE A 296 9.96 -20.98 -7.11
N ILE A 297 8.95 -20.34 -6.50
CA ILE A 297 8.38 -19.07 -6.98
C ILE A 297 9.45 -17.97 -6.95
N PHE A 298 10.27 -17.92 -5.93
CA PHE A 298 11.38 -16.96 -5.83
C PHE A 298 12.41 -17.13 -6.96
N ILE A 299 12.82 -18.37 -7.24
CA ILE A 299 13.76 -18.69 -8.32
C ILE A 299 13.15 -18.38 -9.70
N LEU A 300 11.86 -18.69 -9.88
CA LEU A 300 11.13 -18.37 -11.10
C LEU A 300 10.97 -16.86 -11.32
N GLY A 301 10.95 -16.07 -10.27
CA GLY A 301 10.95 -14.60 -10.33
C GLY A 301 12.20 -14.00 -11.00
N TRP A 302 13.24 -14.79 -11.18
CA TRP A 302 14.43 -14.35 -11.93
C TRP A 302 14.17 -14.28 -13.45
N PRO A 303 13.79 -15.38 -14.14
CA PRO A 303 13.57 -15.37 -15.59
C PRO A 303 12.18 -14.92 -16.02
N LEU A 304 11.18 -14.95 -15.14
CA LEU A 304 9.77 -14.73 -15.45
C LEU A 304 9.22 -13.47 -14.77
N GLU A 305 8.26 -12.86 -15.43
CA GLU A 305 7.49 -11.76 -14.85
C GLU A 305 6.46 -12.30 -13.85
N TRP A 306 6.08 -11.49 -12.86
CA TRP A 306 5.12 -11.86 -11.81
C TRP A 306 3.78 -12.35 -12.36
N THR A 307 3.29 -11.79 -13.47
CA THR A 307 2.06 -12.21 -14.14
C THR A 307 2.13 -13.63 -14.65
N GLU A 308 3.25 -14.01 -15.26
CA GLU A 308 3.49 -15.36 -15.77
C GLU A 308 3.52 -16.39 -14.65
N ILE A 309 4.19 -16.04 -13.54
CA ILE A 309 4.28 -16.90 -12.36
C ILE A 309 2.88 -17.15 -11.78
N ILE A 310 2.05 -16.12 -11.64
CA ILE A 310 0.69 -16.28 -11.12
C ILE A 310 -0.17 -17.13 -12.05
N ILE A 311 -0.11 -16.89 -13.35
CA ILE A 311 -1.00 -17.56 -14.31
C ILE A 311 -0.62 -19.02 -14.51
N ILE A 312 0.68 -19.35 -14.53
CA ILE A 312 1.17 -20.70 -14.86
C ILE A 312 1.36 -21.53 -13.59
N PHE A 313 2.07 -21.02 -12.60
CA PHE A 313 2.55 -21.84 -11.47
C PHE A 313 1.58 -21.88 -10.29
N VAL A 314 0.84 -20.82 -10.00
CA VAL A 314 -0.12 -20.83 -8.89
C VAL A 314 -1.18 -21.93 -9.07
N PRO A 315 -1.78 -22.13 -10.25
CA PRO A 315 -2.74 -23.22 -10.46
C PRO A 315 -2.14 -24.63 -10.24
N ILE A 316 -0.83 -24.80 -10.43
CA ILE A 316 -0.15 -26.09 -10.22
C ILE A 316 -0.03 -26.39 -8.72
N PHE A 317 0.30 -25.38 -7.90
CA PHE A 317 0.45 -25.56 -6.44
C PHE A 317 -0.88 -25.58 -5.68
N LEU A 318 -1.91 -24.90 -6.19
CA LEU A 318 -3.18 -24.72 -5.48
C LEU A 318 -3.86 -26.04 -5.05
N PRO A 319 -3.94 -27.10 -5.88
CA PRO A 319 -4.50 -28.39 -5.48
C PRO A 319 -3.73 -29.05 -4.31
N MET A 320 -2.40 -28.88 -4.30
CA MET A 320 -1.54 -29.50 -3.28
C MET A 320 -1.72 -28.89 -1.89
N LEU A 321 -2.14 -27.61 -1.79
CA LEU A 321 -2.38 -26.97 -0.49
C LEU A 321 -3.36 -27.76 0.38
N LYS A 322 -4.36 -28.40 -0.25
CA LYS A 322 -5.34 -29.22 0.47
C LYS A 322 -4.71 -30.44 1.14
N HIS A 323 -3.73 -31.10 0.49
CA HIS A 323 -3.03 -32.25 1.05
C HIS A 323 -2.20 -31.90 2.26
N PHE A 324 -1.58 -30.72 2.26
CA PHE A 324 -0.76 -30.21 3.35
C PHE A 324 -1.55 -29.43 4.40
N ASN A 325 -2.89 -29.33 4.24
CA ASN A 325 -3.77 -28.56 5.14
C ASN A 325 -3.31 -27.11 5.35
N ILE A 326 -2.86 -26.47 4.27
CA ILE A 326 -2.38 -25.07 4.27
C ILE A 326 -3.51 -24.15 3.82
N ASP A 327 -3.71 -23.05 4.53
CA ASP A 327 -4.70 -22.03 4.16
C ASP A 327 -4.30 -21.36 2.83
N PRO A 328 -5.17 -21.45 1.79
CA PRO A 328 -4.90 -20.84 0.48
C PRO A 328 -4.73 -19.31 0.54
N VAL A 329 -5.38 -18.62 1.48
CA VAL A 329 -5.26 -17.17 1.63
C VAL A 329 -3.90 -16.80 2.18
N LEU A 330 -3.41 -17.54 3.19
CA LEU A 330 -2.08 -17.36 3.73
C LEU A 330 -1.01 -17.63 2.67
N TRP A 331 -1.12 -18.77 1.97
CA TRP A 331 -0.17 -19.14 0.93
C TRP A 331 -0.16 -18.12 -0.22
N GLY A 332 -1.34 -17.73 -0.71
CA GLY A 332 -1.48 -16.74 -1.78
C GLY A 332 -0.91 -15.37 -1.39
N THR A 333 -1.09 -14.95 -0.13
CA THR A 333 -0.50 -13.67 0.34
C THR A 333 1.02 -13.76 0.44
N LEU A 334 1.57 -14.90 0.87
CA LEU A 334 3.02 -15.14 0.84
C LEU A 334 3.56 -15.10 -0.60
N VAL A 335 2.84 -15.66 -1.57
CA VAL A 335 3.19 -15.56 -3.00
C VAL A 335 3.23 -14.10 -3.43
N PHE A 336 2.24 -13.27 -3.08
CA PHE A 336 2.24 -11.85 -3.43
C PHE A 336 3.44 -11.09 -2.84
N VAL A 337 3.81 -11.39 -1.60
CA VAL A 337 5.00 -10.78 -0.97
C VAL A 337 6.27 -11.28 -1.66
N ASN A 338 6.35 -12.57 -1.99
CA ASN A 338 7.47 -13.17 -2.70
C ASN A 338 7.69 -12.55 -4.08
N LEU A 339 6.61 -12.31 -4.82
CA LEU A 339 6.68 -11.69 -6.14
C LEU A 339 7.22 -10.25 -6.12
N GLN A 340 7.26 -9.59 -4.96
CA GLN A 340 7.98 -8.32 -4.83
C GLN A 340 9.48 -8.48 -5.13
N ALA A 341 10.06 -9.65 -4.83
CA ALA A 341 11.44 -9.93 -5.18
C ALA A 341 11.67 -9.99 -6.70
N ALA A 342 10.69 -10.44 -7.49
CA ALA A 342 10.78 -10.46 -8.94
C ALA A 342 10.97 -9.06 -9.56
N PHE A 343 10.38 -8.01 -8.94
CA PHE A 343 10.60 -6.62 -9.36
C PHE A 343 11.99 -6.09 -9.05
N LEU A 344 12.73 -6.74 -8.15
CA LEU A 344 14.06 -6.35 -7.70
C LEU A 344 15.17 -7.16 -8.38
N LEU A 345 14.85 -8.36 -8.89
CA LEU A 345 15.81 -9.29 -9.47
C LEU A 345 16.12 -8.96 -10.94
N PRO A 346 17.40 -8.88 -11.33
CA PRO A 346 17.76 -8.84 -12.75
C PRO A 346 17.39 -10.22 -13.39
N PRO A 347 17.03 -10.30 -14.70
CA PRO A 347 17.10 -9.22 -15.69
C PRO A 347 15.82 -8.38 -15.81
N VAL A 348 14.70 -8.79 -15.22
CA VAL A 348 13.37 -8.18 -15.40
C VAL A 348 13.08 -7.11 -14.33
N ALA A 349 14.08 -6.67 -13.59
CA ALA A 349 13.95 -5.71 -12.49
C ALA A 349 13.39 -4.34 -12.92
N MET A 350 12.10 -4.24 -13.12
CA MET A 350 11.41 -3.02 -13.55
C MET A 350 11.73 -1.83 -12.62
N SER A 351 11.80 -2.06 -11.31
CA SER A 351 12.16 -1.03 -10.33
C SER A 351 13.53 -0.42 -10.59
N ALA A 352 14.52 -1.24 -10.98
CA ALA A 352 15.86 -0.78 -11.29
C ALA A 352 15.90 0.10 -12.56
N PHE A 353 15.14 -0.27 -13.58
CA PHE A 353 15.05 0.50 -14.82
C PHE A 353 14.36 1.84 -14.61
N TYR A 354 13.25 1.89 -13.84
CA TYR A 354 12.60 3.15 -13.48
C TYR A 354 13.53 4.05 -12.67
N LEU A 355 14.22 3.48 -11.68
CA LEU A 355 15.18 4.24 -10.87
C LEU A 355 16.35 4.76 -11.74
N LYS A 356 16.86 3.95 -12.68
CA LYS A 356 17.89 4.41 -13.62
C LYS A 356 17.42 5.57 -14.49
N GLY A 357 16.15 5.57 -14.91
CA GLY A 357 15.56 6.64 -15.73
C GLY A 357 15.56 8.01 -15.05
N VAL A 358 15.50 8.06 -13.71
CA VAL A 358 15.51 9.31 -12.93
C VAL A 358 16.83 9.56 -12.21
N SER A 359 17.76 8.61 -12.25
CA SER A 359 19.07 8.72 -11.58
C SER A 359 20.06 9.56 -12.38
N PRO A 360 20.99 10.26 -11.72
CA PRO A 360 22.06 10.95 -12.38
C PRO A 360 22.89 10.03 -13.29
N PRO A 361 23.51 10.56 -14.38
CA PRO A 361 24.23 9.74 -15.38
C PRO A 361 25.35 8.87 -14.80
N HIS A 362 25.99 9.31 -13.73
CA HIS A 362 27.10 8.59 -13.08
C HIS A 362 26.65 7.33 -12.30
N VAL A 363 25.36 7.20 -11.97
CA VAL A 363 24.85 6.03 -11.29
C VAL A 363 24.65 4.90 -12.31
N THR A 364 25.39 3.82 -12.17
CA THR A 364 25.31 2.66 -13.06
C THR A 364 24.19 1.71 -12.65
N LEU A 365 23.67 0.93 -13.60
CA LEU A 365 22.63 -0.07 -13.34
C LEU A 365 23.10 -1.13 -12.33
N ASN A 366 24.37 -1.53 -12.39
CA ASN A 366 24.97 -2.50 -11.45
C ASN A 366 24.99 -1.96 -10.01
N GLN A 367 25.23 -0.67 -9.82
CA GLN A 367 25.13 -0.04 -8.49
C GLN A 367 23.71 -0.06 -7.94
N ILE A 368 22.73 0.16 -8.82
CA ILE A 368 21.31 0.07 -8.45
C ILE A 368 20.95 -1.35 -8.02
N PHE A 369 21.37 -2.38 -8.80
CA PHE A 369 21.15 -3.78 -8.45
C PHE A 369 21.80 -4.16 -7.12
N ALA A 370 23.05 -3.76 -6.92
CA ALA A 370 23.73 -4.00 -5.64
C ALA A 370 22.99 -3.34 -4.45
N GLY A 371 22.43 -2.14 -4.66
CA GLY A 371 21.62 -1.45 -3.66
C GLY A 371 20.27 -2.12 -3.39
N MET A 372 19.73 -2.90 -4.32
CA MET A 372 18.45 -3.61 -4.17
C MET A 372 18.58 -4.95 -3.44
N MET A 373 19.78 -5.56 -3.41
CA MET A 373 19.99 -6.86 -2.76
C MET A 373 19.54 -6.94 -1.30
N PRO A 374 19.81 -5.95 -0.43
CA PRO A 374 19.33 -5.98 0.94
C PRO A 374 17.80 -5.99 1.05
N TYR A 375 17.10 -5.32 0.14
CA TYR A 375 15.64 -5.29 0.14
C TYR A 375 15.03 -6.65 -0.18
N MET A 376 15.69 -7.45 -1.02
CA MET A 376 15.28 -8.85 -1.25
C MET A 376 15.39 -9.70 0.01
N LEU A 377 16.47 -9.52 0.80
CA LEU A 377 16.59 -10.21 2.08
C LEU A 377 15.47 -9.80 3.04
N ILE A 378 15.07 -8.53 3.02
CA ILE A 378 13.95 -8.04 3.84
C ILE A 378 12.64 -8.68 3.40
N VAL A 379 12.40 -8.91 2.11
CA VAL A 379 11.24 -9.68 1.64
C VAL A 379 11.22 -11.08 2.23
N ILE A 380 12.36 -11.78 2.22
CA ILE A 380 12.47 -13.12 2.81
C ILE A 380 12.19 -13.08 4.32
N VAL A 381 12.75 -12.11 5.04
CA VAL A 381 12.50 -11.91 6.47
C VAL A 381 11.01 -11.65 6.72
N CYS A 382 10.38 -10.80 5.90
CA CYS A 382 8.95 -10.52 5.98
C CYS A 382 8.12 -11.80 5.81
N MET A 383 8.44 -12.64 4.81
CA MET A 383 7.74 -13.93 4.60
C MET A 383 7.90 -14.87 5.78
N ILE A 384 9.10 -14.96 6.38
CA ILE A 384 9.34 -15.77 7.57
C ILE A 384 8.47 -15.29 8.73
N ILE A 385 8.43 -13.97 8.97
CA ILE A 385 7.62 -13.40 10.05
C ILE A 385 6.12 -13.65 9.80
N MET A 386 5.63 -13.48 8.58
CA MET A 386 4.24 -13.76 8.22
C MET A 386 3.88 -15.25 8.44
N TYR A 387 4.80 -16.16 8.16
CA TYR A 387 4.61 -17.56 8.39
C TYR A 387 4.58 -17.91 9.90
N LEU A 388 5.47 -17.32 10.69
CA LEU A 388 5.51 -17.50 12.15
C LEU A 388 4.30 -16.85 12.85
N TRP A 389 3.79 -15.74 12.31
CA TRP A 389 2.62 -15.02 12.81
C TRP A 389 1.54 -14.87 11.72
N PRO A 390 0.79 -15.94 11.42
CA PRO A 390 -0.27 -15.91 10.42
C PRO A 390 -1.37 -14.87 10.70
N GLY A 391 -1.49 -14.47 11.98
CA GLY A 391 -2.43 -13.42 12.39
C GLY A 391 -2.21 -12.09 11.66
N ILE A 392 -0.99 -11.73 11.27
CA ILE A 392 -0.70 -10.52 10.47
C ILE A 392 -1.43 -10.56 9.12
N THR A 393 -1.56 -11.75 8.54
CA THR A 393 -2.19 -11.97 7.24
C THR A 393 -3.69 -12.27 7.38
N LEU A 394 -4.07 -13.14 8.31
CA LEU A 394 -5.42 -13.69 8.38
C LEU A 394 -6.38 -12.90 9.26
N TRP A 395 -5.88 -12.01 10.12
CA TRP A 395 -6.74 -11.26 11.05
C TRP A 395 -7.76 -10.40 10.32
N LEU A 396 -7.34 -9.58 9.36
CA LEU A 396 -8.25 -8.68 8.66
C LEU A 396 -9.27 -9.40 7.76
N PRO A 397 -8.89 -10.41 6.95
CA PRO A 397 -9.85 -11.21 6.20
C PRO A 397 -10.87 -11.91 7.08
N ASN A 398 -10.43 -12.48 8.18
CA ASN A 398 -11.34 -13.16 9.12
C ASN A 398 -12.26 -12.16 9.82
N TYR A 399 -11.77 -10.96 10.14
CA TYR A 399 -12.57 -9.92 10.73
C TYR A 399 -13.63 -9.37 9.76
N LEU A 400 -13.26 -9.15 8.49
CA LEU A 400 -14.17 -8.57 7.47
C LEU A 400 -15.15 -9.60 6.87
N TYR A 401 -14.72 -10.87 6.75
CA TYR A 401 -15.42 -11.89 5.96
C TYR A 401 -15.52 -13.25 6.66
N GLY A 402 -15.20 -13.32 7.94
CA GLY A 402 -15.14 -14.54 8.73
C GLY A 402 -16.40 -14.85 9.51
N GLY A 403 -17.55 -14.17 9.17
CA GLY A 403 -18.89 -14.47 9.70
C GLY A 403 -19.54 -15.62 8.94
#